data_41c651890a0a7794c43a8521673a7aeb
#
_entry.id   41c651890a0a7794c43a8521673a7aeb
#
_cell.length_a   1.000
_cell.length_b   1.000
_cell.length_c   1.000
_cell.angle_alpha   90.00
_cell.angle_beta   90.00
_cell.angle_gamma   90.00
#
_symmetry.space_group_name_H-M   'P 1'
#
loop_
_entity.id
_entity.type
_entity.pdbx_description
1 polymer ?
#
loop_
_entity_poly.entity_id
_entity_poly.type
_entity_poly.pdbx_seq_one_letter_code
_entity_poly.pdbx_strand_id
1 'polypeptide(L)'
;KSIPKGVTFDLPDFCVITGINGTGKSHLLEAIADEKISTVLDDGKPLKKIHIIGFGGLTSTIDDTYSAENVLQSTKYWWERIQSLQWQMKADASQFDSSTDPTEIVLKNVDHEIRLTIRHVMKKTSKRLDELNEEDVYYNSDFLIGNSNGSFYMQMAFAFKMYQMRKVNNDFKAFLNAKNKTSLPVLTDEEFLERYGPEPWVMINKMLESANIDYEVVIP
;
A
#
# COMPACT_ATOMS: atom_id res chain seq x y z
N LYS A 1 16.30 -18.16 -25.82
CA LYS A 1 17.70 -18.13 -25.32
C LYS A 1 18.38 -16.89 -25.89
N SER A 2 18.04 -15.73 -25.45
CA SER A 2 18.53 -14.46 -26.01
C SER A 2 19.61 -13.79 -25.14
N ILE A 3 19.84 -14.30 -23.94
CA ILE A 3 20.87 -13.75 -23.04
C ILE A 3 21.98 -14.75 -22.85
N PRO A 4 23.23 -14.41 -23.24
CA PRO A 4 24.39 -15.28 -23.03
C PRO A 4 24.63 -15.54 -21.55
N LYS A 5 25.05 -16.76 -21.19
CA LYS A 5 25.44 -17.07 -19.80
C LYS A 5 26.81 -16.44 -19.48
N GLY A 6 26.96 -15.98 -18.25
CA GLY A 6 28.25 -15.49 -17.72
C GLY A 6 28.66 -14.08 -18.18
N VAL A 7 27.75 -13.31 -18.72
CA VAL A 7 27.99 -11.90 -19.02
C VAL A 7 27.60 -11.07 -17.80
N THR A 8 28.52 -10.22 -17.33
CA THR A 8 28.29 -9.21 -16.31
C THR A 8 28.42 -7.84 -16.96
N PHE A 9 27.54 -6.93 -16.64
CA PHE A 9 27.60 -5.54 -17.09
C PHE A 9 27.08 -4.62 -15.99
N ASP A 10 27.67 -3.45 -15.91
CA ASP A 10 27.26 -2.41 -14.98
C ASP A 10 26.22 -1.53 -15.64
N LEU A 11 25.16 -1.21 -14.91
CA LEU A 11 24.12 -0.29 -15.33
C LEU A 11 24.20 0.99 -14.48
N PRO A 12 24.16 2.17 -15.10
CA PRO A 12 24.04 3.42 -14.37
C PRO A 12 22.64 3.52 -13.72
N ASP A 13 22.47 4.45 -12.77
CA ASP A 13 21.23 4.70 -12.06
C ASP A 13 20.02 4.93 -13.02
N PHE A 14 20.30 5.50 -14.18
CA PHE A 14 19.33 5.61 -15.27
C PHE A 14 19.91 5.03 -16.55
N CYS A 15 19.21 4.07 -17.14
CA CYS A 15 19.66 3.39 -18.35
C CYS A 15 18.51 3.25 -19.37
N VAL A 16 18.78 3.57 -20.62
CA VAL A 16 17.87 3.34 -21.74
C VAL A 16 18.43 2.23 -22.64
N ILE A 17 17.68 1.13 -22.72
CA ILE A 17 18.05 -0.02 -23.55
C ILE A 17 17.39 0.12 -24.92
N THR A 18 18.17 0.36 -25.96
CA THR A 18 17.70 0.48 -27.34
C THR A 18 18.14 -0.71 -28.20
N GLY A 19 17.50 -0.93 -29.32
CA GLY A 19 17.87 -1.99 -30.27
C GLY A 19 16.69 -2.40 -31.13
N ILE A 20 16.99 -3.16 -32.20
CA ILE A 20 16.01 -3.68 -33.14
C ILE A 20 14.98 -4.58 -32.45
N ASN A 21 13.76 -4.68 -32.98
CA ASN A 21 12.75 -5.59 -32.43
C ASN A 21 13.24 -7.04 -32.49
N GLY A 22 12.98 -7.80 -31.42
CA GLY A 22 13.41 -9.18 -31.30
C GLY A 22 14.82 -9.39 -30.71
N THR A 23 15.56 -8.32 -30.36
CA THR A 23 16.91 -8.43 -29.75
C THR A 23 16.94 -8.87 -28.30
N GLY A 24 15.77 -9.11 -27.68
CA GLY A 24 15.70 -9.63 -26.32
C GLY A 24 15.63 -8.56 -25.21
N LYS A 25 15.41 -7.29 -25.54
CA LYS A 25 15.29 -6.20 -24.54
C LYS A 25 14.25 -6.49 -23.45
N SER A 26 13.04 -6.87 -23.86
CA SER A 26 11.96 -7.22 -22.92
C SER A 26 12.31 -8.46 -22.10
N HIS A 27 12.90 -9.48 -22.74
CA HIS A 27 13.36 -10.69 -22.04
C HIS A 27 14.45 -10.40 -21.00
N LEU A 28 15.31 -9.40 -21.25
CA LEU A 28 16.31 -8.98 -20.26
C LEU A 28 15.63 -8.37 -19.03
N LEU A 29 14.68 -7.43 -19.24
CA LEU A 29 13.95 -6.80 -18.16
C LEU A 29 13.11 -7.82 -17.37
N GLU A 30 12.42 -8.71 -18.06
CA GLU A 30 11.65 -9.81 -17.44
C GLU A 30 12.56 -10.75 -16.64
N ALA A 31 13.75 -11.09 -17.16
CA ALA A 31 14.68 -11.96 -16.46
C ALA A 31 15.28 -11.30 -15.22
N ILE A 32 15.44 -9.98 -15.23
CA ILE A 32 15.83 -9.20 -14.04
C ILE A 32 14.72 -9.24 -13.02
N ALA A 33 13.47 -8.98 -13.42
CA ALA A 33 12.33 -8.95 -12.50
C ALA A 33 11.97 -10.32 -11.92
N ASP A 34 12.14 -11.39 -12.72
CA ASP A 34 11.95 -12.77 -12.28
C ASP A 34 13.13 -13.33 -11.46
N GLU A 35 14.08 -12.48 -11.07
CA GLU A 35 15.30 -12.87 -10.35
C GLU A 35 16.13 -13.97 -11.03
N LYS A 36 15.94 -14.17 -12.34
CA LYS A 36 16.74 -15.10 -13.16
C LYS A 36 18.13 -14.57 -13.47
N ILE A 37 18.31 -13.26 -13.31
CA ILE A 37 19.58 -12.54 -13.38
C ILE A 37 19.84 -11.97 -12.00
N SER A 38 21.02 -12.25 -11.45
CA SER A 38 21.44 -11.65 -10.19
C SER A 38 21.74 -10.17 -10.41
N THR A 39 21.03 -9.31 -9.69
CA THR A 39 21.24 -7.86 -9.67
C THR A 39 21.74 -7.45 -8.29
N VAL A 40 22.87 -6.75 -8.28
CA VAL A 40 23.50 -6.26 -7.06
C VAL A 40 23.72 -4.76 -7.15
N LEU A 41 23.61 -4.07 -6.02
CA LEU A 41 23.98 -2.67 -5.88
C LEU A 41 25.50 -2.54 -5.78
N ASP A 42 26.03 -1.32 -5.90
CA ASP A 42 27.46 -1.03 -5.80
C ASP A 42 28.09 -1.49 -4.47
N ASP A 43 27.29 -1.57 -3.41
CA ASP A 43 27.72 -2.10 -2.11
C ASP A 43 27.68 -3.65 -2.02
N GLY A 44 27.42 -4.32 -3.12
CA GLY A 44 27.35 -5.79 -3.21
C GLY A 44 26.06 -6.42 -2.65
N LYS A 45 25.07 -5.61 -2.22
CA LYS A 45 23.80 -6.13 -1.74
C LYS A 45 22.87 -6.47 -2.90
N PRO A 46 22.08 -7.56 -2.79
CA PRO A 46 21.11 -7.89 -3.80
C PRO A 46 20.00 -6.81 -3.86
N LEU A 47 19.62 -6.46 -5.09
CA LEU A 47 18.46 -5.59 -5.32
C LEU A 47 17.16 -6.35 -4.97
N LYS A 48 16.46 -5.90 -3.94
CA LYS A 48 15.33 -6.66 -3.34
C LYS A 48 13.96 -6.35 -3.92
N LYS A 49 13.81 -5.24 -4.63
CA LYS A 49 12.51 -4.83 -5.19
C LYS A 49 12.72 -4.35 -6.62
N ILE A 50 12.22 -5.12 -7.56
CA ILE A 50 12.26 -4.79 -8.98
C ILE A 50 10.82 -4.72 -9.46
N HIS A 51 10.44 -3.59 -10.05
CA HIS A 51 9.12 -3.41 -10.62
C HIS A 51 9.22 -3.19 -12.12
N ILE A 52 8.49 -3.99 -12.89
CA ILE A 52 8.32 -3.76 -14.32
C ILE A 52 7.05 -2.95 -14.55
N ILE A 53 7.20 -1.79 -15.18
CA ILE A 53 6.07 -1.01 -15.68
C ILE A 53 5.93 -1.32 -17.16
N GLY A 54 5.01 -2.22 -17.51
CA GLY A 54 4.67 -2.53 -18.91
C GLY A 54 3.91 -1.37 -19.57
N PHE A 55 3.89 -1.39 -20.91
CA PHE A 55 3.17 -0.37 -21.69
C PHE A 55 1.69 -0.25 -21.28
N GLY A 56 1.01 -1.37 -21.00
CA GLY A 56 -0.36 -1.38 -20.46
C GLY A 56 -0.49 -0.72 -19.08
N GLY A 57 0.60 -0.63 -18.31
CA GLY A 57 0.63 0.06 -17.03
C GLY A 57 0.75 1.58 -17.13
N LEU A 58 1.01 2.11 -18.34
CA LEU A 58 1.10 3.54 -18.62
C LEU A 58 -0.16 4.09 -19.30
N THR A 59 -1.04 3.21 -19.76
CA THR A 59 -2.33 3.63 -20.35
C THR A 59 -3.30 3.89 -19.21
N SER A 60 -3.64 5.17 -18.98
CA SER A 60 -4.75 5.54 -18.11
C SER A 60 -6.06 5.13 -18.78
N THR A 61 -6.57 3.97 -18.47
CA THR A 61 -8.00 3.74 -18.55
C THR A 61 -8.61 4.48 -17.37
N ILE A 62 -9.53 5.41 -17.65
CA ILE A 62 -10.39 5.97 -16.60
C ILE A 62 -11.24 4.78 -16.13
N ASP A 63 -10.78 4.15 -15.08
CA ASP A 63 -11.48 3.05 -14.47
C ASP A 63 -12.05 3.53 -13.15
N ASP A 64 -13.36 3.42 -12.98
CA ASP A 64 -14.08 3.74 -11.74
C ASP A 64 -13.67 2.84 -10.55
N THR A 65 -12.70 1.94 -10.76
CA THR A 65 -12.17 1.01 -9.75
C THR A 65 -11.64 1.72 -8.50
N TYR A 66 -11.35 3.02 -8.57
CA TYR A 66 -10.84 3.84 -7.46
C TYR A 66 -11.84 4.85 -6.94
N SER A 67 -13.12 4.55 -7.09
CA SER A 67 -14.17 5.33 -6.44
C SER A 67 -14.04 5.24 -4.91
N ALA A 68 -14.54 6.26 -4.21
CA ALA A 68 -14.64 6.22 -2.76
C ALA A 68 -15.39 4.98 -2.27
N GLU A 69 -16.38 4.51 -3.03
CA GLU A 69 -17.16 3.33 -2.74
C GLU A 69 -16.31 2.06 -2.73
N ASN A 70 -15.42 1.87 -3.72
CA ASN A 70 -14.54 0.71 -3.77
C ASN A 70 -13.53 0.69 -2.62
N VAL A 71 -13.01 1.86 -2.23
CA VAL A 71 -12.15 1.99 -1.05
C VAL A 71 -12.92 1.59 0.21
N LEU A 72 -14.15 2.07 0.38
CA LEU A 72 -14.99 1.73 1.52
C LEU A 72 -15.36 0.24 1.53
N GLN A 73 -15.69 -0.35 0.38
CA GLN A 73 -15.98 -1.79 0.27
C GLN A 73 -14.76 -2.64 0.65
N SER A 74 -13.57 -2.26 0.18
CA SER A 74 -12.33 -2.95 0.56
C SER A 74 -12.07 -2.87 2.06
N THR A 75 -12.28 -1.69 2.65
CA THR A 75 -12.13 -1.49 4.10
C THR A 75 -13.15 -2.33 4.88
N LYS A 76 -14.40 -2.34 4.42
CA LYS A 76 -15.47 -3.13 5.01
C LYS A 76 -15.17 -4.62 4.97
N TYR A 77 -14.69 -5.14 3.85
CA TYR A 77 -14.25 -6.53 3.73
C TYR A 77 -13.23 -6.91 4.81
N TRP A 78 -12.22 -6.07 5.02
CA TRP A 78 -11.20 -6.31 6.03
C TRP A 78 -11.75 -6.21 7.45
N TRP A 79 -12.67 -5.27 7.67
CA TRP A 79 -13.35 -5.17 8.96
C TRP A 79 -14.18 -6.41 9.28
N GLU A 80 -14.96 -6.91 8.34
CA GLU A 80 -15.73 -8.15 8.50
C GLU A 80 -14.82 -9.35 8.81
N ARG A 81 -13.64 -9.41 8.21
CA ARG A 81 -12.63 -10.43 8.52
C ARG A 81 -12.15 -10.33 9.97
N ILE A 82 -11.82 -9.14 10.42
CA ILE A 82 -11.38 -8.88 11.81
C ILE A 82 -12.49 -9.24 12.79
N GLN A 83 -13.73 -8.83 12.53
CA GLN A 83 -14.88 -9.19 13.37
C GLN A 83 -15.06 -10.71 13.49
N SER A 84 -14.92 -11.44 12.40
CA SER A 84 -15.00 -12.90 12.42
C SER A 84 -13.96 -13.52 13.36
N LEU A 85 -12.73 -13.00 13.34
CA LEU A 85 -11.66 -13.46 14.23
C LEU A 85 -11.89 -13.05 15.69
N GLN A 86 -12.38 -11.85 15.94
CA GLN A 86 -12.80 -11.42 17.28
C GLN A 86 -13.90 -12.31 17.84
N TRP A 87 -14.84 -12.71 17.00
CA TRP A 87 -15.89 -13.63 17.38
C TRP A 87 -15.33 -15.03 17.71
N GLN A 88 -14.41 -15.56 16.90
CA GLN A 88 -13.74 -16.83 17.19
C GLN A 88 -12.98 -16.78 18.52
N MET A 89 -12.23 -15.69 18.79
CA MET A 89 -11.55 -15.52 20.08
C MET A 89 -12.51 -15.62 21.27
N LYS A 90 -13.70 -15.01 21.14
CA LYS A 90 -14.72 -15.04 22.21
C LYS A 90 -15.36 -16.42 22.36
N ALA A 91 -15.62 -17.09 21.24
CA ALA A 91 -16.22 -18.44 21.25
C ALA A 91 -15.28 -19.48 21.85
N ASP A 92 -13.98 -19.39 21.54
CA ASP A 92 -12.98 -20.35 21.98
C ASP A 92 -12.30 -19.95 23.30
N ALA A 93 -12.72 -18.86 23.94
CA ALA A 93 -12.08 -18.31 25.14
C ALA A 93 -11.93 -19.34 26.29
N SER A 94 -12.83 -20.30 26.37
CA SER A 94 -12.78 -21.40 27.38
C SER A 94 -11.73 -22.48 27.07
N GLN A 95 -11.19 -22.49 25.85
CA GLN A 95 -10.22 -23.48 25.37
C GLN A 95 -8.78 -22.93 25.44
N PHE A 96 -8.61 -21.63 25.68
CA PHE A 96 -7.29 -21.02 25.75
C PHE A 96 -6.67 -21.22 27.14
N ASP A 97 -5.48 -21.78 27.15
CA ASP A 97 -4.66 -21.81 28.35
C ASP A 97 -4.23 -20.37 28.72
N SER A 98 -4.25 -20.06 30.01
CA SER A 98 -3.89 -18.73 30.54
C SER A 98 -2.46 -18.27 30.21
N SER A 99 -1.64 -19.15 29.66
CA SER A 99 -0.25 -18.86 29.28
C SER A 99 -0.08 -18.38 27.82
N THR A 100 -1.11 -18.52 26.97
CA THR A 100 -1.01 -18.23 25.54
C THR A 100 -1.92 -17.05 25.15
N ASP A 101 -1.39 -16.11 24.38
CA ASP A 101 -2.21 -14.99 23.85
C ASP A 101 -3.26 -15.53 22.86
N PRO A 102 -4.56 -15.36 23.14
CA PRO A 102 -5.62 -15.80 22.24
C PRO A 102 -5.50 -15.24 20.83
N THR A 103 -4.97 -14.02 20.69
CA THR A 103 -4.71 -13.38 19.40
C THR A 103 -3.78 -14.22 18.53
N GLU A 104 -2.68 -14.72 19.11
CA GLU A 104 -1.70 -15.51 18.36
C GLU A 104 -2.28 -16.86 17.93
N ILE A 105 -3.16 -17.47 18.74
CA ILE A 105 -3.82 -18.72 18.39
C ILE A 105 -4.72 -18.55 17.19
N VAL A 106 -5.58 -17.52 17.22
CA VAL A 106 -6.53 -17.25 16.13
C VAL A 106 -5.79 -16.86 14.86
N LEU A 107 -4.77 -16.01 14.96
CA LEU A 107 -3.98 -15.57 13.81
C LEU A 107 -3.12 -16.69 13.19
N LYS A 108 -2.77 -17.72 13.96
CA LYS A 108 -2.00 -18.87 13.44
C LYS A 108 -2.77 -19.68 12.40
N ASN A 109 -4.09 -19.69 12.51
CA ASN A 109 -4.99 -20.45 11.64
C ASN A 109 -5.45 -19.66 10.39
N VAL A 110 -4.94 -18.45 10.19
CA VAL A 110 -5.30 -17.57 9.05
C VAL A 110 -4.18 -17.59 8.02
N ASP A 111 -4.54 -17.35 6.76
CA ASP A 111 -3.57 -17.20 5.69
C ASP A 111 -2.53 -16.13 6.01
N HIS A 112 -1.33 -16.34 5.46
CA HIS A 112 -0.17 -15.50 5.74
C HIS A 112 -0.43 -14.00 5.44
N GLU A 113 -1.05 -13.68 4.30
CA GLU A 113 -1.38 -12.30 3.92
C GLU A 113 -2.37 -11.65 4.88
N ILE A 114 -3.43 -12.37 5.23
CA ILE A 114 -4.45 -11.89 6.18
C ILE A 114 -3.79 -11.60 7.54
N ARG A 115 -2.93 -12.50 8.00
CA ARG A 115 -2.18 -12.34 9.25
C ARG A 115 -1.30 -11.09 9.24
N LEU A 116 -0.54 -10.89 8.16
CA LEU A 116 0.32 -9.71 8.02
C LEU A 116 -0.49 -8.42 8.03
N THR A 117 -1.60 -8.39 7.33
CA THR A 117 -2.51 -7.25 7.27
C THR A 117 -3.06 -6.88 8.65
N ILE A 118 -3.59 -7.86 9.38
CA ILE A 118 -4.15 -7.63 10.71
C ILE A 118 -3.06 -7.15 11.68
N ARG A 119 -1.88 -7.78 11.67
CA ARG A 119 -0.74 -7.34 12.48
C ARG A 119 -0.28 -5.92 12.12
N HIS A 120 -0.37 -5.52 10.85
CA HIS A 120 -0.08 -4.15 10.45
C HIS A 120 -1.04 -3.16 11.13
N VAL A 121 -2.35 -3.42 11.08
CA VAL A 121 -3.34 -2.56 11.73
C VAL A 121 -3.15 -2.53 13.25
N MET A 122 -2.96 -3.68 13.89
CA MET A 122 -2.68 -3.77 15.33
C MET A 122 -1.43 -2.95 15.72
N LYS A 123 -0.36 -3.07 14.95
CA LYS A 123 0.88 -2.31 15.18
C LYS A 123 0.69 -0.82 15.04
N LYS A 124 -0.02 -0.38 13.99
CA LYS A 124 -0.29 1.05 13.73
C LYS A 124 -1.18 1.69 14.78
N THR A 125 -2.13 0.94 15.31
CA THR A 125 -3.08 1.41 16.32
C THR A 125 -2.59 1.19 17.75
N SER A 126 -1.57 0.36 17.95
CA SER A 126 -1.14 -0.15 19.26
C SER A 126 -2.27 -0.83 20.03
N LYS A 127 -3.22 -1.43 19.31
CA LYS A 127 -4.37 -2.14 19.86
C LYS A 127 -4.24 -3.64 19.69
N ARG A 128 -4.88 -4.39 20.59
CA ARG A 128 -5.06 -5.83 20.46
C ARG A 128 -6.14 -6.12 19.43
N LEU A 129 -6.22 -7.36 18.95
CA LEU A 129 -7.22 -7.78 17.97
C LEU A 129 -8.65 -7.53 18.44
N ASP A 130 -8.96 -7.79 19.72
CA ASP A 130 -10.27 -7.63 20.33
C ASP A 130 -10.67 -6.16 20.57
N GLU A 131 -9.71 -5.23 20.52
CA GLU A 131 -9.90 -3.79 20.71
C GLU A 131 -10.06 -3.02 19.39
N LEU A 132 -9.77 -3.67 18.25
CA LEU A 132 -9.90 -3.04 16.94
C LEU A 132 -11.37 -2.76 16.61
N ASN A 133 -11.59 -1.65 15.91
CA ASN A 133 -12.89 -1.27 15.37
C ASN A 133 -12.78 -0.92 13.87
N GLU A 134 -13.91 -0.64 13.22
CA GLU A 134 -13.96 -0.32 11.80
C GLU A 134 -13.14 0.92 11.42
N GLU A 135 -13.14 1.95 12.29
CA GLU A 135 -12.34 3.15 12.07
C GLU A 135 -10.83 2.84 12.09
N ASP A 136 -10.38 1.94 12.94
CA ASP A 136 -8.98 1.53 12.99
C ASP A 136 -8.53 0.92 11.66
N VAL A 137 -9.39 0.12 11.03
CA VAL A 137 -9.12 -0.46 9.71
C VAL A 137 -9.12 0.63 8.65
N TYR A 138 -10.12 1.49 8.65
CA TYR A 138 -10.26 2.57 7.68
C TYR A 138 -9.04 3.51 7.69
N TYR A 139 -8.64 3.98 8.88
CA TYR A 139 -7.53 4.94 8.98
C TYR A 139 -6.15 4.31 8.82
N ASN A 140 -6.02 3.00 8.93
CA ASN A 140 -4.73 2.31 8.81
C ASN A 140 -4.71 1.29 7.66
N SER A 141 -5.47 1.56 6.59
CA SER A 141 -5.62 0.70 5.43
C SER A 141 -4.57 0.92 4.32
N ASP A 142 -3.43 1.55 4.64
CA ASP A 142 -2.29 1.70 3.73
C ASP A 142 -1.73 0.36 3.22
N PHE A 143 -1.95 -0.74 3.94
CA PHE A 143 -1.64 -2.10 3.47
C PHE A 143 -2.40 -2.47 2.20
N LEU A 144 -3.57 -1.89 1.94
CA LEU A 144 -4.33 -2.11 0.71
C LEU A 144 -3.59 -1.61 -0.54
N ILE A 145 -2.71 -0.63 -0.37
CA ILE A 145 -1.89 -0.07 -1.45
C ILE A 145 -0.88 -1.12 -1.94
N GLY A 146 -0.25 -1.85 -1.02
CA GLY A 146 0.79 -2.84 -1.34
C GLY A 146 0.26 -4.20 -1.80
N ASN A 147 -0.97 -4.54 -1.40
CA ASN A 147 -1.60 -5.84 -1.72
C ASN A 147 -2.47 -5.80 -2.99
N SER A 148 -2.62 -4.64 -3.61
CA SER A 148 -3.28 -4.58 -4.91
C SER A 148 -2.35 -5.23 -5.94
N ASN A 149 -2.77 -6.35 -6.55
CA ASN A 149 -2.13 -6.93 -7.74
C ASN A 149 -2.21 -5.97 -8.95
N GLY A 150 -2.53 -4.72 -8.69
CA GLY A 150 -2.66 -3.66 -9.64
C GLY A 150 -1.32 -3.10 -10.10
N SER A 151 -1.33 -2.52 -11.28
CA SER A 151 -0.19 -1.75 -11.80
C SER A 151 0.15 -0.57 -10.88
N PHE A 152 1.36 -0.07 -10.98
CA PHE A 152 1.86 1.05 -10.16
C PHE A 152 0.91 2.26 -10.15
N TYR A 153 0.33 2.62 -11.32
CA TYR A 153 -0.62 3.74 -11.40
C TYR A 153 -1.88 3.49 -10.56
N MET A 154 -2.33 2.23 -10.47
CA MET A 154 -3.47 1.86 -9.65
C MET A 154 -3.17 2.04 -8.16
N GLN A 155 -1.99 1.63 -7.73
CA GLN A 155 -1.56 1.83 -6.34
C GLN A 155 -1.48 3.32 -5.99
N MET A 156 -0.98 4.14 -6.93
CA MET A 156 -0.95 5.60 -6.76
C MET A 156 -2.35 6.21 -6.69
N ALA A 157 -3.24 5.85 -7.61
CA ALA A 157 -4.62 6.35 -7.61
C ALA A 157 -5.33 5.99 -6.31
N PHE A 158 -5.12 4.77 -5.80
CA PHE A 158 -5.64 4.34 -4.51
C PHE A 158 -5.07 5.16 -3.35
N ALA A 159 -3.75 5.37 -3.33
CA ALA A 159 -3.10 6.18 -2.30
C ALA A 159 -3.63 7.62 -2.26
N PHE A 160 -3.81 8.24 -3.44
CA PHE A 160 -4.37 9.58 -3.58
C PHE A 160 -5.79 9.62 -3.03
N LYS A 161 -6.62 8.67 -3.45
CA LYS A 161 -8.03 8.61 -3.01
C LYS A 161 -8.13 8.40 -1.51
N MET A 162 -7.35 7.51 -0.95
CA MET A 162 -7.29 7.25 0.50
C MET A 162 -6.90 8.51 1.28
N TYR A 163 -5.86 9.22 0.83
CA TYR A 163 -5.42 10.44 1.49
C TYR A 163 -6.52 11.51 1.47
N GLN A 164 -7.11 11.74 0.30
CA GLN A 164 -8.20 12.69 0.10
C GLN A 164 -9.40 12.39 1.01
N MET A 165 -9.84 11.13 1.04
CA MET A 165 -10.96 10.71 1.88
C MET A 165 -10.68 10.90 3.37
N ARG A 166 -9.46 10.60 3.82
CA ARG A 166 -9.04 10.80 5.22
C ARG A 166 -9.07 12.28 5.59
N LYS A 167 -8.55 13.15 4.72
CA LYS A 167 -8.55 14.60 4.95
C LYS A 167 -9.98 15.15 5.00
N VAL A 168 -10.80 14.84 4.01
CA VAL A 168 -12.21 15.27 3.97
C VAL A 168 -12.98 14.79 5.19
N ASN A 169 -12.76 13.55 5.65
CA ASN A 169 -13.43 13.04 6.84
C ASN A 169 -12.95 13.75 8.12
N ASN A 170 -11.66 14.07 8.23
CA ASN A 170 -11.13 14.85 9.36
C ASN A 170 -11.76 16.26 9.40
N ASP A 171 -11.81 16.95 8.26
CA ASP A 171 -12.41 18.28 8.13
C ASP A 171 -13.92 18.25 8.42
N PHE A 172 -14.62 17.21 7.96
CA PHE A 172 -16.03 17.02 8.24
C PHE A 172 -16.31 16.80 9.73
N LYS A 173 -15.48 16.03 10.42
CA LYS A 173 -15.56 15.86 11.89
C LYS A 173 -15.34 17.20 12.61
N ALA A 174 -14.35 17.99 12.16
CA ALA A 174 -14.13 19.33 12.71
C ALA A 174 -15.35 20.25 12.52
N PHE A 175 -15.93 20.22 11.32
CA PHE A 175 -17.16 20.95 11.01
C PHE A 175 -18.34 20.52 11.92
N LEU A 176 -18.54 19.21 12.10
CA LEU A 176 -19.59 18.71 12.99
C LEU A 176 -19.39 19.14 14.45
N ASN A 177 -18.14 19.12 14.94
CA ASN A 177 -17.82 19.59 16.28
C ASN A 177 -18.17 21.07 16.46
N ALA A 178 -17.82 21.89 15.48
CA ALA A 178 -18.12 23.32 15.50
C ALA A 178 -19.63 23.60 15.42
N LYS A 179 -20.35 22.87 14.56
CA LYS A 179 -21.78 23.09 14.30
C LYS A 179 -22.69 22.50 15.37
N ASN A 180 -22.43 21.27 15.78
CA ASN A 180 -23.33 20.48 16.62
C ASN A 180 -22.84 20.38 18.07
N LYS A 181 -21.71 21.01 18.41
CA LYS A 181 -21.05 20.89 19.72
C LYS A 181 -20.77 19.42 20.12
N THR A 182 -20.43 18.60 19.12
CA THR A 182 -19.97 17.22 19.32
C THR A 182 -18.50 17.20 19.73
N SER A 183 -18.01 16.08 20.22
CA SER A 183 -16.59 15.89 20.59
C SER A 183 -15.99 14.73 19.79
N LEU A 184 -16.18 14.75 18.48
CA LEU A 184 -15.56 13.74 17.61
C LEU A 184 -14.04 13.92 17.59
N PRO A 185 -13.26 12.85 17.54
CA PRO A 185 -11.80 12.95 17.45
C PRO A 185 -11.41 13.57 16.10
N VAL A 186 -10.69 14.68 16.17
CA VAL A 186 -10.17 15.44 15.03
C VAL A 186 -8.66 15.58 15.20
N LEU A 187 -7.91 15.32 14.16
CA LEU A 187 -6.47 15.54 14.12
C LEU A 187 -6.19 16.99 13.72
N THR A 188 -5.22 17.62 14.36
CA THR A 188 -4.64 18.87 13.88
C THR A 188 -3.88 18.63 12.56
N ASP A 189 -3.51 19.70 11.85
CA ASP A 189 -2.74 19.56 10.61
C ASP A 189 -1.37 18.89 10.87
N GLU A 190 -0.74 19.19 12.01
CA GLU A 190 0.51 18.57 12.42
C GLU A 190 0.35 17.08 12.71
N GLU A 191 -0.68 16.70 13.48
CA GLU A 191 -0.99 15.31 13.81
C GLU A 191 -1.36 14.51 12.54
N PHE A 192 -2.08 15.15 11.62
CA PHE A 192 -2.47 14.54 10.35
C PHE A 192 -1.23 14.27 9.46
N LEU A 193 -0.34 15.26 9.37
CA LEU A 193 0.92 15.14 8.64
C LEU A 193 1.85 14.08 9.26
N GLU A 194 1.95 14.04 10.59
CA GLU A 194 2.76 13.03 11.28
C GLU A 194 2.22 11.61 11.03
N ARG A 195 0.90 11.46 11.04
CA ARG A 195 0.25 10.14 10.90
C ARG A 195 0.21 9.61 9.49
N TYR A 196 -0.07 10.46 8.50
CA TYR A 196 -0.32 10.07 7.11
C TYR A 196 0.74 10.55 6.12
N GLY A 197 1.67 11.37 6.58
CA GLY A 197 2.69 11.98 5.72
C GLY A 197 2.15 13.16 4.91
N PRO A 198 3.01 13.75 4.07
CA PRO A 198 2.61 14.81 3.15
C PRO A 198 1.67 14.27 2.06
N GLU A 199 0.97 15.18 1.42
CA GLU A 199 0.12 14.88 0.28
C GLU A 199 0.89 14.13 -0.81
N PRO A 200 0.43 12.94 -1.24
CA PRO A 200 1.21 12.11 -2.17
C PRO A 200 1.55 12.80 -3.50
N TRP A 201 0.65 13.66 -4.00
CA TRP A 201 0.88 14.42 -5.24
C TRP A 201 1.95 15.49 -5.09
N VAL A 202 2.13 16.08 -3.90
CA VAL A 202 3.22 17.04 -3.64
C VAL A 202 4.58 16.35 -3.76
N MET A 203 4.70 15.12 -3.28
CA MET A 203 5.94 14.35 -3.42
C MET A 203 6.22 14.04 -4.91
N ILE A 204 5.19 13.67 -5.68
CA ILE A 204 5.34 13.40 -7.11
C ILE A 204 5.74 14.66 -7.86
N ASN A 205 5.10 15.80 -7.59
CA ASN A 205 5.45 17.05 -8.24
C ASN A 205 6.91 17.45 -7.95
N LYS A 206 7.40 17.27 -6.73
CA LYS A 206 8.82 17.45 -6.42
C LYS A 206 9.75 16.51 -7.21
N MET A 207 9.32 15.25 -7.42
CA MET A 207 10.08 14.31 -8.25
C MET A 207 10.09 14.72 -9.72
N LEU A 208 8.95 15.17 -10.27
CA LEU A 208 8.84 15.67 -11.64
C LEU A 208 9.71 16.92 -11.84
N GLU A 209 9.66 17.86 -10.91
CA GLU A 209 10.51 19.05 -10.91
C GLU A 209 12.00 18.70 -10.87
N SER A 210 12.40 17.80 -9.97
CA SER A 210 13.79 17.36 -9.84
C SER A 210 14.31 16.62 -11.08
N ALA A 211 13.42 15.98 -11.83
CA ALA A 211 13.71 15.31 -13.11
C ALA A 211 13.63 16.25 -14.32
N ASN A 212 13.37 17.54 -14.12
CA ASN A 212 13.16 18.51 -15.21
C ASN A 212 12.01 18.11 -16.17
N ILE A 213 10.97 17.50 -15.63
CA ILE A 213 9.77 17.09 -16.36
C ILE A 213 8.70 18.16 -16.15
N ASP A 214 8.28 18.82 -17.23
CA ASP A 214 7.29 19.89 -17.21
C ASP A 214 5.85 19.34 -17.17
N TYR A 215 5.55 18.61 -16.10
CA TYR A 215 4.22 18.10 -15.76
C TYR A 215 3.92 18.33 -14.30
N GLU A 216 2.68 18.60 -14.00
CA GLU A 216 2.18 18.76 -12.64
C GLU A 216 0.95 17.87 -12.41
N VAL A 217 0.93 17.18 -11.28
CA VAL A 217 -0.25 16.45 -10.82
C VAL A 217 -1.10 17.42 -10.01
N VAL A 218 -2.28 17.73 -10.52
CA VAL A 218 -3.28 18.56 -9.86
C VAL A 218 -4.47 17.70 -9.45
N ILE A 219 -4.87 17.82 -8.19
CA ILE A 219 -6.07 17.17 -7.68
C ILE A 219 -7.20 18.20 -7.67
N PRO A 220 -8.34 17.91 -8.32
CA PRO A 220 -9.48 18.83 -8.39
C PRO A 220 -10.17 19.01 -7.02
#